data_d6ce8bb05aada3b42717a8529890b61d
#
_entry.id   d6ce8bb05aada3b42717a8529890b61d
#
_cell.length_a   1.000
_cell.length_b   1.000
_cell.length_c   1.000
_cell.angle_alpha   90.00
_cell.angle_beta   90.00
_cell.angle_gamma   90.00
#
_symmetry.space_group_name_H-M   'P 1'
#
loop_
_entity.id
_entity.type
_entity.pdbx_description
1 polymer ?
#
loop_
_entity_poly.entity_id
_entity_poly.type
_entity_poly.pdbx_seq_one_letter_code
_entity_poly.pdbx_strand_id
1 'polypeptide(L)'
;MPQDKRMQAVSRFSSGAVRILLATDVAARGLDIDDISHVINYDMPRTADVYVHRIGRTGRAGKKGIAISLVEAHDIGVAGKVERYTEQALKRRVIEALRPKHKEAKAPTKTKKPKSVAKKKALKKAAKAKG
;
A
#
# COMPACT_ATOMS: atom_id res chain seq x y z
N MET A 1 -16.83 -18.53 -1.18
CA MET A 1 -17.33 -18.70 0.21
C MET A 1 -18.80 -18.23 0.23
N PRO A 2 -19.76 -19.02 0.73
CA PRO A 2 -21.15 -18.61 0.89
C PRO A 2 -21.28 -17.36 1.75
N GLN A 3 -22.28 -16.52 1.47
CA GLN A 3 -22.48 -15.24 2.16
C GLN A 3 -22.71 -15.44 3.68
N ASP A 4 -23.45 -16.49 4.04
CA ASP A 4 -23.73 -16.80 5.46
C ASP A 4 -22.46 -17.09 6.26
N LYS A 5 -21.53 -17.86 5.70
CA LYS A 5 -20.22 -18.13 6.34
C LYS A 5 -19.39 -16.87 6.50
N ARG A 6 -19.47 -15.96 5.53
CA ARG A 6 -18.80 -14.66 5.60
C ARG A 6 -19.37 -13.81 6.74
N MET A 7 -20.69 -13.70 6.81
CA MET A 7 -21.37 -12.95 7.87
C MET A 7 -21.07 -13.52 9.26
N GLN A 8 -21.07 -14.85 9.39
CA GLN A 8 -20.72 -15.53 10.64
C GLN A 8 -19.27 -15.24 11.07
N ALA A 9 -18.31 -15.28 10.14
CA ALA A 9 -16.91 -14.97 10.44
C ALA A 9 -16.73 -13.52 10.93
N VAL A 10 -17.42 -12.57 10.28
CA VAL A 10 -17.43 -11.15 10.66
C VAL A 10 -18.04 -10.95 12.04
N SER A 11 -19.21 -11.56 12.29
CA SER A 11 -19.89 -11.49 13.59
C SER A 11 -19.02 -12.02 14.73
N ARG A 12 -18.35 -13.15 14.53
CA ARG A 12 -17.42 -13.71 15.53
C ARG A 12 -16.21 -12.83 15.79
N PHE A 13 -15.70 -12.14 14.75
CA PHE A 13 -14.61 -11.21 14.92
C PHE A 13 -15.06 -9.93 15.64
N SER A 14 -16.19 -9.35 15.25
CA SER A 14 -16.73 -8.14 15.89
C SER A 14 -17.13 -8.35 17.34
N SER A 15 -17.62 -9.55 17.70
CA SER A 15 -17.92 -9.91 19.09
C SER A 15 -16.69 -10.25 19.94
N GLY A 16 -15.50 -10.30 19.34
CA GLY A 16 -14.27 -10.70 20.03
C GLY A 16 -14.13 -12.21 20.28
N ALA A 17 -15.06 -13.04 19.75
CA ALA A 17 -14.99 -14.49 19.86
C ALA A 17 -13.78 -15.07 19.09
N VAL A 18 -13.29 -14.35 18.08
CA VAL A 18 -12.01 -14.62 17.42
C VAL A 18 -11.18 -13.33 17.36
N ARG A 19 -9.88 -13.46 17.53
CA ARG A 19 -8.95 -12.33 17.57
C ARG A 19 -8.38 -11.95 16.21
N ILE A 20 -8.46 -12.84 15.24
CA ILE A 20 -7.86 -12.67 13.92
C ILE A 20 -8.92 -13.01 12.87
N LEU A 21 -9.09 -12.10 11.91
CA LEU A 21 -9.89 -12.30 10.70
C LEU A 21 -8.97 -12.31 9.48
N LEU A 22 -8.93 -13.42 8.78
CA LEU A 22 -8.24 -13.52 7.48
C LEU A 22 -9.25 -13.23 6.37
N ALA A 23 -8.94 -12.22 5.54
CA ALA A 23 -9.83 -11.80 4.48
C ALA A 23 -9.05 -11.41 3.21
N THR A 24 -9.68 -11.61 2.05
CA THR A 24 -9.24 -11.04 0.77
C THR A 24 -9.89 -9.68 0.54
N ASP A 25 -9.39 -8.89 -0.42
CA ASP A 25 -9.99 -7.60 -0.77
C ASP A 25 -11.48 -7.70 -1.12
N VAL A 26 -11.88 -8.77 -1.82
CA VAL A 26 -13.28 -9.02 -2.18
C VAL A 26 -14.11 -9.33 -0.94
N ALA A 27 -13.59 -10.13 -0.02
CA ALA A 27 -14.27 -10.46 1.23
C ALA A 27 -14.32 -9.27 2.20
N ALA A 28 -13.34 -8.38 2.14
CA ALA A 28 -13.26 -7.21 3.00
C ALA A 28 -14.10 -6.03 2.51
N ARG A 29 -14.51 -6.02 1.23
CA ARG A 29 -15.40 -4.95 0.71
C ARG A 29 -16.75 -4.99 1.38
N GLY A 30 -17.21 -3.83 1.84
CA GLY A 30 -18.51 -3.70 2.51
C GLY A 30 -18.56 -4.35 3.90
N LEU A 31 -17.41 -4.72 4.47
CA LEU A 31 -17.35 -5.04 5.88
C LEU A 31 -17.29 -3.74 6.67
N ASP A 32 -18.36 -3.49 7.39
CA ASP A 32 -18.43 -2.41 8.38
C ASP A 32 -17.84 -2.96 9.69
N ILE A 33 -16.51 -3.11 9.69
CA ILE A 33 -15.77 -3.47 10.90
C ILE A 33 -14.87 -2.29 11.19
N ASP A 34 -15.27 -1.52 12.15
CA ASP A 34 -14.47 -0.43 12.67
C ASP A 34 -13.67 -0.89 13.89
N ASP A 35 -12.71 -0.07 14.29
CA ASP A 35 -11.95 -0.25 15.51
C ASP A 35 -10.97 -1.44 15.54
N ILE A 36 -10.50 -1.85 14.36
CA ILE A 36 -9.45 -2.88 14.26
C ILE A 36 -8.14 -2.31 14.80
N SER A 37 -7.54 -2.95 15.78
CA SER A 37 -6.27 -2.50 16.38
C SER A 37 -5.10 -2.64 15.42
N HIS A 38 -5.08 -3.72 14.64
CA HIS A 38 -3.98 -4.05 13.72
C HIS A 38 -4.52 -4.47 12.35
N VAL A 39 -3.97 -3.91 11.28
CA VAL A 39 -4.15 -4.41 9.92
C VAL A 39 -2.83 -4.97 9.43
N ILE A 40 -2.83 -6.22 8.99
CA ILE A 40 -1.65 -6.89 8.46
C ILE A 40 -1.90 -7.20 6.99
N ASN A 41 -1.14 -6.55 6.10
CA ASN A 41 -1.08 -6.94 4.70
C ASN A 41 -0.09 -8.10 4.57
N TYR A 42 -0.60 -9.32 4.47
CA TYR A 42 0.20 -10.50 4.21
C TYR A 42 0.79 -10.43 2.81
N ASP A 43 -0.05 -10.13 1.81
CA ASP A 43 0.38 -9.79 0.46
C ASP A 43 0.23 -8.29 0.23
N MET A 44 1.23 -7.66 -0.38
CA MET A 44 1.14 -6.25 -0.77
C MET A 44 0.02 -6.04 -1.79
N PRO A 45 -0.84 -5.04 -1.61
CA PRO A 45 -1.85 -4.69 -2.60
C PRO A 45 -1.18 -4.18 -3.89
N ARG A 46 -1.82 -4.40 -5.03
CA ARG A 46 -1.27 -4.00 -6.33
C ARG A 46 -1.19 -2.48 -6.51
N THR A 47 -2.02 -1.73 -5.82
CA THR A 47 -2.15 -0.27 -5.95
C THR A 47 -2.17 0.42 -4.60
N ALA A 48 -1.77 1.71 -4.58
CA ALA A 48 -1.68 2.48 -3.36
C ALA A 48 -3.06 2.82 -2.76
N ASP A 49 -4.07 3.01 -3.59
CA ASP A 49 -5.45 3.25 -3.15
C ASP A 49 -6.02 2.03 -2.39
N VAL A 50 -5.80 0.82 -2.90
CA VAL A 50 -6.20 -0.41 -2.19
C VAL A 50 -5.44 -0.54 -0.87
N TYR A 51 -4.16 -0.16 -0.84
CA TYR A 51 -3.39 -0.12 0.42
C TYR A 51 -4.06 0.79 1.46
N VAL A 52 -4.39 2.01 1.07
CA VAL A 52 -5.03 2.99 1.97
C VAL A 52 -6.40 2.49 2.44
N HIS A 53 -7.19 1.88 1.56
CA HIS A 53 -8.47 1.27 1.93
C HIS A 53 -8.32 0.14 2.95
N ARG A 54 -7.27 -0.69 2.85
CA ARG A 54 -7.00 -1.76 3.83
C ARG A 54 -6.60 -1.18 5.18
N ILE A 55 -5.59 -0.30 5.21
CA ILE A 55 -5.12 0.27 6.47
C ILE A 55 -6.15 1.22 7.11
N GLY A 56 -7.04 1.80 6.32
CA GLY A 56 -8.15 2.61 6.79
C GLY A 56 -9.22 1.86 7.61
N ARG A 57 -9.02 0.57 7.93
CA ARG A 57 -9.82 -0.19 8.89
C ARG A 57 -9.30 -0.04 10.33
N THR A 58 -8.15 0.58 10.52
CA THR A 58 -7.56 0.86 11.83
C THR A 58 -7.27 2.36 11.99
N GLY A 59 -7.05 2.82 13.20
CA GLY A 59 -6.69 4.21 13.48
C GLY A 59 -7.80 5.22 13.22
N ARG A 60 -9.07 4.85 13.37
CA ARG A 60 -10.22 5.73 13.16
C ARG A 60 -10.62 6.47 14.43
N ALA A 61 -11.38 7.56 14.27
CA ALA A 61 -11.96 8.36 15.35
C ALA A 61 -10.95 8.80 16.42
N GLY A 62 -9.72 9.18 16.01
CA GLY A 62 -8.67 9.62 16.92
C GLY A 62 -7.94 8.51 17.67
N LYS A 63 -8.32 7.25 17.47
CA LYS A 63 -7.63 6.10 18.06
C LYS A 63 -6.35 5.77 17.29
N LYS A 64 -5.33 5.28 18.01
CA LYS A 64 -4.08 4.80 17.38
C LYS A 64 -4.31 3.43 16.76
N GLY A 65 -3.90 3.25 15.51
CA GLY A 65 -3.92 1.98 14.81
C GLY A 65 -2.52 1.57 14.33
N ILE A 66 -2.33 0.28 14.13
CA ILE A 66 -1.08 -0.27 13.62
C ILE A 66 -1.34 -0.94 12.28
N ALA A 67 -0.57 -0.53 11.26
CA ALA A 67 -0.56 -1.18 9.95
C ALA A 67 0.81 -1.82 9.71
N ILE A 68 0.81 -3.11 9.40
CA ILE A 68 2.03 -3.88 9.11
C ILE A 68 1.89 -4.46 7.70
N SER A 69 2.94 -4.39 6.90
CA SER A 69 2.95 -5.00 5.57
C SER A 69 4.19 -5.87 5.41
N LEU A 70 3.99 -7.11 4.98
CA LEU A 70 5.07 -7.97 4.56
C LEU A 70 5.44 -7.58 3.12
N VAL A 71 6.69 -7.22 2.90
CA VAL A 71 7.16 -6.69 1.62
C VAL A 71 8.26 -7.60 1.11
N GLU A 72 8.02 -8.24 -0.02
CA GLU A 72 9.01 -9.03 -0.71
C GLU A 72 9.84 -8.18 -1.68
N ALA A 73 10.91 -8.76 -2.24
CA ALA A 73 11.81 -8.05 -3.16
C ALA A 73 11.10 -7.46 -4.38
N HIS A 74 10.07 -8.14 -4.90
CA HIS A 74 9.27 -7.67 -6.03
C HIS A 74 8.26 -6.58 -5.67
N ASP A 75 7.90 -6.44 -4.39
CA ASP A 75 6.92 -5.46 -3.90
C ASP A 75 7.52 -4.08 -3.61
N ILE A 76 8.84 -3.95 -3.61
CA ILE A 76 9.54 -2.69 -3.30
C ILE A 76 9.03 -1.53 -4.17
N GLY A 77 8.72 -1.82 -5.45
CA GLY A 77 8.14 -0.83 -6.36
C GLY A 77 6.75 -0.34 -5.92
N VAL A 78 5.94 -1.24 -5.36
CA VAL A 78 4.61 -0.91 -4.83
C VAL A 78 4.75 -0.12 -3.55
N ALA A 79 5.63 -0.53 -2.63
CA ALA A 79 5.91 0.20 -1.41
C ALA A 79 6.30 1.67 -1.69
N GLY A 80 7.18 1.91 -2.68
CA GLY A 80 7.53 3.26 -3.11
C GLY A 80 6.37 4.04 -3.76
N LYS A 81 5.38 3.38 -4.39
CA LYS A 81 4.16 4.03 -4.87
C LYS A 81 3.26 4.44 -3.71
N VAL A 82 3.15 3.59 -2.69
CA VAL A 82 2.39 3.87 -1.46
C VAL A 82 2.98 5.09 -0.75
N GLU A 83 4.30 5.15 -0.53
CA GLU A 83 4.96 6.29 0.09
C GLU A 83 4.67 7.62 -0.64
N ARG A 84 4.70 7.60 -1.98
CA ARG A 84 4.37 8.79 -2.78
C ARG A 84 2.90 9.18 -2.72
N TYR A 85 2.01 8.21 -2.67
CA TYR A 85 0.57 8.43 -2.63
C TYR A 85 0.10 8.96 -1.27
N THR A 86 0.68 8.44 -0.19
CA THR A 86 0.35 8.82 1.19
C THR A 86 1.17 10.00 1.70
N GLU A 87 2.21 10.41 0.94
CA GLU A 87 3.21 11.43 1.35
C GLU A 87 3.90 11.07 2.68
N GLN A 88 3.92 9.78 3.03
CA GLN A 88 4.50 9.27 4.26
C GLN A 88 5.54 8.19 3.97
N ALA A 89 6.68 8.27 4.64
CA ALA A 89 7.70 7.22 4.57
C ALA A 89 7.26 5.98 5.37
N LEU A 90 7.36 4.82 4.77
CA LEU A 90 7.10 3.54 5.44
C LEU A 90 8.32 3.15 6.29
N LYS A 91 8.11 2.94 7.58
CA LYS A 91 9.17 2.51 8.49
C LYS A 91 9.52 1.05 8.21
N ARG A 92 10.65 0.81 7.56
CA ARG A 92 11.13 -0.54 7.27
C ARG A 92 11.75 -1.20 8.50
N ARG A 93 11.45 -2.48 8.67
CA ARG A 93 12.09 -3.35 9.65
C ARG A 93 12.48 -4.65 8.96
N VAL A 94 13.62 -5.21 9.34
CA VAL A 94 14.08 -6.53 8.87
C VAL A 94 14.11 -7.45 10.07
N ILE A 95 13.51 -8.63 9.93
CA ILE A 95 13.62 -9.71 10.90
C ILE A 95 14.81 -10.55 10.47
N GLU A 96 15.88 -10.56 11.24
CA GLU A 96 17.16 -11.22 10.86
C GLU A 96 16.97 -12.70 10.52
N ALA A 97 16.14 -13.42 11.27
CA ALA A 97 15.83 -14.83 11.00
C ALA A 97 15.10 -15.06 9.65
N LEU A 98 14.47 -14.02 9.10
CA LEU A 98 13.70 -14.06 7.86
C LEU A 98 14.29 -13.13 6.79
N ARG A 99 15.58 -12.80 6.92
CA ARG A 99 16.25 -11.91 5.97
C ARG A 99 16.16 -12.45 4.55
N PRO A 100 15.71 -11.64 3.58
CA PRO A 100 15.59 -12.10 2.21
C PRO A 100 16.94 -12.50 1.63
N LYS A 101 17.00 -13.68 1.00
CA LYS A 101 18.21 -14.20 0.34
C LYS A 101 18.49 -13.50 -1.00
N HIS A 102 17.50 -12.85 -1.58
CA HIS A 102 17.59 -12.15 -2.86
C HIS A 102 17.85 -10.65 -2.66
N LYS A 103 18.64 -10.08 -3.57
CA LYS A 103 18.84 -8.61 -3.60
C LYS A 103 17.51 -7.93 -3.90
N GLU A 104 17.24 -6.84 -3.18
CA GLU A 104 16.09 -5.99 -3.47
C GLU A 104 16.11 -5.55 -4.94
N ALA A 105 14.95 -5.59 -5.60
CA ALA A 105 14.81 -5.00 -6.92
C ALA A 105 15.17 -3.51 -6.82
N LYS A 106 16.13 -3.06 -7.61
CA LYS A 106 16.49 -1.63 -7.63
C LYS A 106 15.24 -0.84 -7.98
N ALA A 107 14.91 0.16 -7.17
CA ALA A 107 13.87 1.11 -7.52
C ALA A 107 14.15 1.66 -8.92
N PRO A 108 13.14 1.78 -9.81
CA PRO A 108 13.35 2.31 -11.15
C PRO A 108 13.99 3.68 -11.02
N THR A 109 15.26 3.78 -11.44
CA THR A 109 15.96 5.05 -11.53
C THR A 109 15.16 5.94 -12.46
N LYS A 110 14.83 7.16 -12.01
CA LYS A 110 14.22 8.17 -12.90
C LYS A 110 15.09 8.25 -14.14
N THR A 111 14.63 7.69 -15.24
CA THR A 111 15.29 7.82 -16.52
C THR A 111 15.40 9.32 -16.81
N LYS A 112 16.63 9.85 -16.87
CA LYS A 112 16.87 11.22 -17.29
C LYS A 112 16.18 11.37 -18.64
N LYS A 113 15.20 12.29 -18.73
CA LYS A 113 14.52 12.57 -20.00
C LYS A 113 15.61 12.79 -21.07
N PRO A 114 15.52 12.14 -22.24
CA PRO A 114 16.56 12.26 -23.25
C PRO A 114 16.76 13.74 -23.58
N LYS A 115 18.02 14.18 -23.67
CA LYS A 115 18.42 15.57 -23.90
C LYS A 115 17.75 16.25 -25.10
N SER A 116 17.26 15.45 -26.05
CA SER A 116 16.50 15.89 -27.22
C SER A 116 15.16 16.59 -26.89
N VAL A 117 14.46 16.16 -25.83
CA VAL A 117 13.17 16.74 -25.43
C VAL A 117 13.36 18.09 -24.73
N ALA A 118 14.46 18.24 -23.97
CA ALA A 118 14.82 19.51 -23.34
C ALA A 118 15.17 20.57 -24.39
N LYS A 119 15.89 20.18 -25.47
CA LYS A 119 16.27 21.08 -26.56
C LYS A 119 15.06 21.57 -27.38
N LYS A 120 14.08 20.68 -27.64
CA LYS A 120 12.80 21.05 -28.30
C LYS A 120 11.94 22.02 -27.46
N LYS A 121 11.91 21.86 -26.12
CA LYS A 121 11.18 22.77 -25.23
C LYS A 121 11.84 24.17 -25.14
N ALA A 122 13.18 24.22 -25.14
CA ALA A 122 13.93 25.48 -25.12
C ALA A 122 13.75 26.26 -26.45
N LEU A 123 13.79 25.58 -27.60
CA LEU A 123 13.54 26.18 -28.92
C LEU A 123 12.11 26.72 -29.07
N LYS A 124 11.07 25.98 -28.55
CA LYS A 124 9.70 26.47 -28.56
C LYS A 124 9.49 27.70 -27.65
N LYS A 125 10.21 27.76 -26.53
CA LYS A 125 10.13 28.89 -25.60
C LYS A 125 10.80 30.16 -26.19
N ALA A 126 11.92 29.98 -26.89
CA ALA A 126 12.63 31.07 -27.57
C ALA A 126 11.86 31.61 -28.80
N ALA A 127 11.17 30.75 -29.54
CA ALA A 127 10.33 31.18 -30.67
C ALA A 127 9.08 31.95 -30.22
N LYS A 128 8.52 31.66 -29.03
CA LYS A 128 7.35 32.36 -28.48
C LYS A 128 7.69 33.70 -27.82
N ALA A 129 8.97 34.00 -27.57
CA ALA A 129 9.43 35.26 -26.99
C ALA A 129 9.84 36.31 -28.05
N LYS A 130 9.82 35.96 -29.34
CA LYS A 130 10.20 36.83 -30.46
C LYS A 130 9.00 37.24 -31.37
N GLY A 131 7.81 36.86 -31.01
CA GLY A 131 6.56 37.32 -31.61
C GLY A 131 5.74 38.06 -30.56
#